data_027ff0feac5dbbe2ec5f4c18d7d6c9e0
#
_entry.id   027ff0feac5dbbe2ec5f4c18d7d6c9e0
#
_cell.length_a   1.000
_cell.length_b   1.000
_cell.length_c   1.000
_cell.angle_alpha   90.00
_cell.angle_beta   90.00
_cell.angle_gamma   90.00
#
_symmetry.space_group_name_H-M   'P 1'
#
loop_
_entity.id
_entity.type
_entity.pdbx_description
1 polymer ?
#
loop_
_entity_poly.entity_id
_entity_poly.type
_entity_poly.pdbx_seq_one_letter_code
_entity_poly.pdbx_strand_id
1 'polypeptide(L)'
;MTSTLSSVELPREHAVSERGFLAVSALLFIASTAATVAWCDAMPAMAAMPMAWMPMCGQTWWSFAASFIGMWTVMMVAMMLPSLLPMLRRYRVALHMTGKPDVDAHTALAGTAYFAVWGLIGAMVFALGAAVAQLEMTWPVLARALPATSGAVVLAAGALQFSAWKA
;
A
#
# COMPACT_ATOMS: atom_id res chain seq x y z
N MET A 1 2.72 -36.37 39.75
CA MET A 1 3.03 -34.96 40.07
C MET A 1 3.73 -34.29 38.88
N THR A 2 3.14 -34.23 37.70
CA THR A 2 3.82 -33.69 36.48
C THR A 2 2.86 -32.90 35.57
N SER A 3 1.75 -32.38 36.09
CA SER A 3 0.74 -31.70 35.25
C SER A 3 0.62 -30.17 35.44
N THR A 4 1.46 -29.56 36.28
CA THR A 4 1.31 -28.14 36.65
C THR A 4 2.22 -27.18 35.89
N LEU A 5 3.15 -27.64 35.07
CA LEU A 5 4.08 -26.76 34.32
C LEU A 5 3.57 -26.34 32.95
N SER A 6 2.59 -27.04 32.38
CA SER A 6 2.11 -26.79 31.02
C SER A 6 1.18 -25.57 30.88
N SER A 7 0.53 -25.14 31.97
CA SER A 7 -0.47 -24.07 31.90
C SER A 7 0.10 -22.64 32.08
N VAL A 8 1.36 -22.50 32.46
CA VAL A 8 2.00 -21.19 32.69
C VAL A 8 2.78 -20.70 31.45
N GLU A 9 3.21 -21.61 30.58
CA GLU A 9 3.97 -21.24 29.37
C GLU A 9 3.09 -20.71 28.23
N LEU A 10 1.87 -21.22 28.07
CA LEU A 10 0.94 -20.78 27.02
C LEU A 10 0.68 -19.25 27.01
N PRO A 11 0.44 -18.57 28.15
CA PRO A 11 0.22 -17.11 28.13
C PRO A 11 1.46 -16.31 27.74
N ARG A 12 2.65 -16.81 28.02
CA ARG A 12 3.92 -16.12 27.72
C ARG A 12 4.29 -16.21 26.25
N GLU A 13 4.15 -17.35 25.62
CA GLU A 13 4.41 -17.55 24.19
C GLU A 13 3.47 -16.69 23.33
N HIS A 14 2.19 -16.65 23.67
CA HIS A 14 1.23 -15.77 22.99
C HIS A 14 1.57 -14.29 23.13
N ALA A 15 1.99 -13.87 24.34
CA ALA A 15 2.40 -12.48 24.57
C ALA A 15 3.67 -12.09 23.82
N VAL A 16 4.63 -13.00 23.68
CA VAL A 16 5.88 -12.79 22.93
C VAL A 16 5.58 -12.71 21.43
N SER A 17 4.77 -13.62 20.91
CA SER A 17 4.36 -13.62 19.49
C SER A 17 3.57 -12.36 19.13
N GLU A 18 2.69 -11.87 19.99
CA GLU A 18 1.94 -10.64 19.74
C GLU A 18 2.82 -9.39 19.79
N ARG A 19 3.75 -9.33 20.71
CA ARG A 19 4.75 -8.23 20.78
C ARG A 19 5.65 -8.23 19.55
N GLY A 20 6.09 -9.39 19.07
CA GLY A 20 6.86 -9.54 17.84
C GLY A 20 6.08 -9.04 16.62
N PHE A 21 4.84 -9.45 16.49
CA PHE A 21 3.95 -8.99 15.41
C PHE A 21 3.77 -7.47 15.41
N LEU A 22 3.51 -6.87 16.57
CA LEU A 22 3.36 -5.42 16.70
C LEU A 22 4.65 -4.68 16.40
N ALA A 23 5.80 -5.18 16.89
CA ALA A 23 7.10 -4.59 16.63
C ALA A 23 7.45 -4.60 15.13
N VAL A 24 7.24 -5.72 14.44
CA VAL A 24 7.45 -5.83 12.98
C VAL A 24 6.52 -4.89 12.22
N SER A 25 5.25 -4.84 12.62
CA SER A 25 4.28 -3.94 11.98
C SER A 25 4.64 -2.47 12.19
N ALA A 26 5.08 -2.09 13.38
CA ALA A 26 5.54 -0.73 13.68
C ALA A 26 6.81 -0.37 12.90
N LEU A 27 7.77 -1.29 12.81
CA LEU A 27 8.98 -1.09 12.01
C LEU A 27 8.66 -0.93 10.51
N LEU A 28 7.79 -1.75 9.97
CA LEU A 28 7.34 -1.64 8.58
C LEU A 28 6.64 -0.29 8.33
N PHE A 29 5.80 0.15 9.25
CA PHE A 29 5.13 1.45 9.16
C PHE A 29 6.13 2.61 9.19
N ILE A 30 7.05 2.62 10.15
CA ILE A 30 8.06 3.67 10.27
C ILE A 30 8.97 3.67 9.04
N ALA A 31 9.46 2.52 8.61
CA ALA A 31 10.36 2.40 7.47
C ALA A 31 9.66 2.85 6.16
N SER A 32 8.42 2.43 5.94
CA SER A 32 7.66 2.83 4.74
C SER A 32 7.33 4.33 4.74
N THR A 33 6.98 4.89 5.90
CA THR A 33 6.74 6.34 6.03
C THR A 33 8.01 7.13 5.78
N ALA A 34 9.12 6.74 6.40
CA ALA A 34 10.42 7.40 6.20
C ALA A 34 10.88 7.31 4.73
N ALA A 35 10.73 6.14 4.09
CA ALA A 35 11.05 5.96 2.68
C ALA A 35 10.18 6.84 1.78
N THR A 36 8.88 6.96 2.06
CA THR A 36 7.96 7.83 1.30
C THR A 36 8.37 9.30 1.43
N VAL A 37 8.65 9.78 2.64
CA VAL A 37 9.08 11.16 2.89
C VAL A 37 10.40 11.44 2.18
N ALA A 38 11.41 10.58 2.36
CA ALA A 38 12.72 10.74 1.70
C ALA A 38 12.60 10.76 0.17
N TRP A 39 11.70 9.97 -0.39
CA TRP A 39 11.46 9.96 -1.82
C TRP A 39 10.78 11.25 -2.30
N CYS A 40 9.78 11.74 -1.56
CA CYS A 40 9.12 13.00 -1.88
C CYS A 40 10.08 14.18 -1.79
N ASP A 41 10.98 14.21 -0.80
CA ASP A 41 11.98 15.26 -0.64
C ASP A 41 13.04 15.23 -1.77
N ALA A 42 13.33 14.07 -2.32
CA ALA A 42 14.26 13.90 -3.45
C ALA A 42 13.68 14.34 -4.81
N MET A 43 12.35 14.57 -4.91
CA MET A 43 11.65 14.87 -6.17
C MET A 43 10.91 16.22 -6.24
N PRO A 44 11.38 17.33 -5.64
CA PRO A 44 10.59 18.58 -5.60
C PRO A 44 10.36 19.22 -6.97
N ALA A 45 11.17 18.92 -7.98
CA ALA A 45 11.13 19.58 -9.29
C ALA A 45 10.36 18.79 -10.38
N MET A 46 10.09 17.51 -10.18
CA MET A 46 9.54 16.65 -11.24
C MET A 46 8.01 16.58 -11.27
N ALA A 47 7.35 16.85 -10.16
CA ALA A 47 5.89 16.81 -10.06
C ALA A 47 5.17 17.90 -10.87
N ALA A 48 5.90 18.96 -11.27
CA ALA A 48 5.36 20.08 -12.03
C ALA A 48 5.51 19.95 -13.55
N MET A 49 6.15 18.87 -14.05
CA MET A 49 6.36 18.68 -15.48
C MET A 49 5.33 17.71 -16.09
N PRO A 50 4.73 18.04 -17.26
CA PRO A 50 3.83 17.13 -17.98
C PRO A 50 4.50 15.80 -18.40
N MET A 51 5.82 15.71 -18.28
CA MET A 51 6.63 14.50 -18.58
C MET A 51 6.79 13.53 -17.39
N ALA A 52 6.05 13.70 -16.29
CA ALA A 52 6.16 12.86 -15.09
C ALA A 52 5.86 11.36 -15.34
N TRP A 53 5.24 11.03 -16.45
CA TRP A 53 4.87 9.65 -16.85
C TRP A 53 5.80 9.06 -17.92
N MET A 54 6.94 9.72 -18.22
CA MET A 54 7.90 9.25 -19.21
C MET A 54 9.26 8.93 -18.59
N PRO A 55 9.94 7.86 -19.07
CA PRO A 55 11.28 7.55 -18.61
C PRO A 55 12.23 8.70 -18.99
N MET A 56 13.07 9.12 -18.03
CA MET A 56 14.12 10.10 -18.27
C MET A 56 15.20 9.53 -19.19
N CYS A 57 15.99 10.44 -19.81
CA CYS A 57 17.12 10.04 -20.64
C CYS A 57 18.01 9.02 -19.93
N GLY A 58 18.14 7.81 -20.51
CA GLY A 58 18.93 6.72 -19.96
C GLY A 58 18.18 5.72 -19.10
N GLN A 59 16.90 5.93 -18.78
CA GLN A 59 16.07 4.95 -18.08
C GLN A 59 15.31 4.07 -19.07
N THR A 60 15.28 2.78 -18.78
CA THR A 60 14.42 1.84 -19.51
C THR A 60 12.99 1.90 -18.96
N TRP A 61 12.00 1.59 -19.78
CA TRP A 61 10.59 1.51 -19.36
C TRP A 61 10.39 0.58 -18.16
N TRP A 62 11.14 -0.51 -18.09
CA TRP A 62 11.06 -1.49 -17.01
C TRP A 62 11.59 -0.93 -15.69
N SER A 63 12.69 -0.17 -15.71
CA SER A 63 13.22 0.45 -14.49
C SER A 63 12.30 1.55 -13.99
N PHE A 64 11.70 2.31 -14.90
CA PHE A 64 10.71 3.34 -14.54
C PHE A 64 9.44 2.73 -13.95
N ALA A 65 8.88 1.69 -14.58
CA ALA A 65 7.73 0.96 -14.05
C ALA A 65 8.03 0.34 -12.68
N ALA A 66 9.19 -0.30 -12.52
CA ALA A 66 9.59 -0.91 -11.24
C ALA A 66 9.74 0.15 -10.13
N SER A 67 10.33 1.30 -10.42
CA SER A 67 10.43 2.42 -9.47
C SER A 67 9.05 2.94 -9.06
N PHE A 68 8.15 3.12 -10.03
CA PHE A 68 6.79 3.58 -9.76
C PHE A 68 6.02 2.59 -8.89
N ILE A 69 6.00 1.31 -9.27
CA ILE A 69 5.28 0.26 -8.54
C ILE A 69 5.88 0.08 -7.15
N GLY A 70 7.21 0.15 -7.02
CA GLY A 70 7.90 0.09 -5.73
C GLY A 70 7.48 1.23 -4.81
N MET A 71 7.56 2.48 -5.29
CA MET A 71 7.11 3.66 -4.54
C MET A 71 5.63 3.58 -4.18
N TRP A 72 4.77 3.18 -5.14
CA TRP A 72 3.35 2.99 -4.91
C TRP A 72 3.09 1.99 -3.78
N THR A 73 3.76 0.83 -3.82
CA THR A 73 3.60 -0.21 -2.81
C THR A 73 4.05 0.27 -1.43
N VAL A 74 5.20 0.94 -1.35
CA VAL A 74 5.72 1.50 -0.08
C VAL A 74 4.74 2.52 0.50
N MET A 75 4.21 3.41 -0.33
CA MET A 75 3.20 4.39 0.07
C MET A 75 1.91 3.69 0.56
N MET A 76 1.45 2.64 -0.15
CA MET A 76 0.27 1.88 0.27
C MET A 76 0.50 1.14 1.60
N VAL A 77 1.70 0.62 1.86
CA VAL A 77 2.05 0.03 3.15
C VAL A 77 1.93 1.08 4.25
N ALA A 78 2.51 2.28 4.07
CA ALA A 78 2.43 3.35 5.05
C ALA A 78 0.99 3.77 5.37
N MET A 79 0.12 3.85 4.35
CA MET A 79 -1.25 4.33 4.52
C MET A 79 -2.22 3.23 5.03
N MET A 80 -2.06 2.00 4.55
CA MET A 80 -3.04 0.94 4.77
C MET A 80 -2.69 -0.01 5.92
N LEU A 81 -1.40 -0.08 6.32
CA LEU A 81 -0.98 -0.95 7.40
C LEU A 81 -1.72 -0.66 8.72
N PRO A 82 -1.89 0.61 9.16
CA PRO A 82 -2.63 0.89 10.40
C PRO A 82 -4.09 0.39 10.37
N SER A 83 -4.74 0.49 9.21
CA SER A 83 -6.12 0.03 9.02
C SER A 83 -6.22 -1.49 8.94
N LEU A 84 -5.20 -2.16 8.41
CA LEU A 84 -5.13 -3.61 8.26
C LEU A 84 -4.81 -4.32 9.59
N LEU A 85 -4.07 -3.66 10.49
CA LEU A 85 -3.61 -4.23 11.76
C LEU A 85 -4.73 -4.84 12.62
N PRO A 86 -5.88 -4.16 12.85
CA PRO A 86 -6.96 -4.72 13.66
C PRO A 86 -7.54 -6.01 13.04
N MET A 87 -7.63 -6.06 11.70
CA MET A 87 -8.12 -7.23 10.97
C MET A 87 -7.13 -8.40 11.10
N LEU A 88 -5.85 -8.17 10.90
CA LEU A 88 -4.81 -9.19 11.06
C LEU A 88 -4.75 -9.74 12.48
N ARG A 89 -4.92 -8.88 13.49
CA ARG A 89 -4.99 -9.33 14.90
C ARG A 89 -6.18 -10.27 15.13
N ARG A 90 -7.36 -9.92 14.64
CA ARG A 90 -8.54 -10.80 14.73
C ARG A 90 -8.32 -12.12 14.00
N TYR A 91 -7.69 -12.08 12.84
CA TYR A 91 -7.33 -13.27 12.09
C TYR A 91 -6.35 -14.17 12.86
N ARG A 92 -5.33 -13.60 13.49
CA ARG A 92 -4.39 -14.33 14.35
C ARG A 92 -5.10 -15.02 15.51
N VAL A 93 -5.98 -14.31 16.21
CA VAL A 93 -6.76 -14.89 17.33
C VAL A 93 -7.60 -16.08 16.83
N ALA A 94 -8.27 -15.93 15.69
CA ALA A 94 -9.05 -17.01 15.10
C ALA A 94 -8.20 -18.23 14.74
N LEU A 95 -7.00 -18.03 14.18
CA LEU A 95 -6.07 -19.12 13.87
C LEU A 95 -5.58 -19.85 15.14
N HIS A 96 -5.29 -19.11 16.21
CA HIS A 96 -4.92 -19.70 17.50
C HIS A 96 -6.06 -20.56 18.07
N MET A 97 -7.31 -20.07 17.99
CA MET A 97 -8.48 -20.82 18.48
C MET A 97 -8.75 -22.10 17.69
N THR A 98 -8.34 -22.15 16.42
CA THR A 98 -8.50 -23.36 15.58
C THR A 98 -7.32 -24.34 15.68
N GLY A 99 -6.33 -24.04 16.54
CA GLY A 99 -5.16 -24.91 16.75
C GLY A 99 -4.26 -25.06 15.51
N LYS A 100 -4.33 -24.13 14.57
CA LYS A 100 -3.48 -24.19 13.36
C LYS A 100 -2.02 -23.95 13.71
N PRO A 101 -1.08 -24.78 13.18
CA PRO A 101 0.34 -24.49 13.26
C PRO A 101 0.68 -23.27 12.37
N ASP A 102 1.79 -22.60 12.66
CA ASP A 102 2.36 -21.52 11.84
C ASP A 102 1.45 -20.28 11.65
N VAL A 103 0.85 -19.81 12.73
CA VAL A 103 -0.02 -18.62 12.74
C VAL A 103 0.68 -17.40 12.13
N ASP A 104 1.97 -17.24 12.39
CA ASP A 104 2.76 -16.11 11.87
C ASP A 104 2.91 -16.18 10.36
N ALA A 105 3.16 -17.37 9.80
CA ALA A 105 3.27 -17.57 8.35
C ALA A 105 1.93 -17.28 7.64
N HIS A 106 0.81 -17.76 8.19
CA HIS A 106 -0.52 -17.49 7.63
C HIS A 106 -0.87 -15.99 7.69
N THR A 107 -0.51 -15.32 8.79
CA THR A 107 -0.73 -13.88 8.94
C THR A 107 0.12 -13.08 7.96
N ALA A 108 1.40 -13.44 7.80
CA ALA A 108 2.30 -12.82 6.83
C ALA A 108 1.81 -13.03 5.40
N LEU A 109 1.34 -14.24 5.07
CA LEU A 109 0.76 -14.54 3.76
C LEU A 109 -0.48 -13.69 3.48
N ALA A 110 -1.39 -13.55 4.45
CA ALA A 110 -2.58 -12.71 4.31
C ALA A 110 -2.22 -11.24 4.08
N GLY A 111 -1.26 -10.70 4.83
CA GLY A 111 -0.75 -9.35 4.65
C GLY A 111 -0.07 -9.15 3.30
N THR A 112 0.77 -10.08 2.88
CA THR A 112 1.46 -10.04 1.58
C THR A 112 0.46 -10.11 0.43
N ALA A 113 -0.54 -10.99 0.50
CA ALA A 113 -1.59 -11.08 -0.52
C ALA A 113 -2.38 -9.76 -0.63
N TYR A 114 -2.69 -9.13 0.50
CA TYR A 114 -3.35 -7.82 0.51
C TYR A 114 -2.52 -6.75 -0.23
N PHE A 115 -1.23 -6.63 0.08
CA PHE A 115 -0.36 -5.66 -0.59
C PHE A 115 -0.02 -6.03 -2.03
N ALA A 116 -0.04 -7.32 -2.40
CA ALA A 116 0.09 -7.75 -3.79
C ALA A 116 -1.07 -7.24 -4.66
N VAL A 117 -2.30 -7.25 -4.13
CA VAL A 117 -3.46 -6.64 -4.82
C VAL A 117 -3.25 -5.15 -5.05
N TRP A 118 -2.75 -4.42 -4.04
CA TRP A 118 -2.42 -3.00 -4.20
C TRP A 118 -1.28 -2.76 -5.19
N GLY A 119 -0.29 -3.65 -5.25
CA GLY A 119 0.76 -3.62 -6.26
C GLY A 119 0.21 -3.81 -7.68
N LEU A 120 -0.73 -4.74 -7.88
CA LEU A 120 -1.42 -4.93 -9.16
C LEU A 120 -2.23 -3.68 -9.56
N ILE A 121 -2.95 -3.07 -8.62
CA ILE A 121 -3.65 -1.80 -8.86
C ILE A 121 -2.65 -0.72 -9.27
N GLY A 122 -1.50 -0.62 -8.61
CA GLY A 122 -0.42 0.30 -8.98
C GLY A 122 0.10 0.07 -10.40
N ALA A 123 0.26 -1.19 -10.81
CA ALA A 123 0.64 -1.53 -12.18
C ALA A 123 -0.42 -1.11 -13.21
N MET A 124 -1.70 -1.28 -12.89
CA MET A 124 -2.79 -0.82 -13.75
C MET A 124 -2.81 0.72 -13.86
N VAL A 125 -2.64 1.42 -12.74
CA VAL A 125 -2.55 2.90 -12.71
C VAL A 125 -1.37 3.38 -13.52
N PHE A 126 -0.21 2.72 -13.41
CA PHE A 126 0.96 3.02 -14.23
C PHE A 126 0.67 2.88 -15.73
N ALA A 127 0.11 1.75 -16.14
CA ALA A 127 -0.21 1.50 -17.55
C ALA A 127 -1.21 2.53 -18.09
N LEU A 128 -2.24 2.87 -17.30
CA LEU A 128 -3.23 3.87 -17.66
C LEU A 128 -2.60 5.28 -17.77
N GLY A 129 -1.77 5.67 -16.80
CA GLY A 129 -1.05 6.95 -16.81
C GLY A 129 -0.12 7.08 -18.01
N ALA A 130 0.63 6.02 -18.33
CA ALA A 130 1.48 5.98 -19.52
C ALA A 130 0.67 6.09 -20.81
N ALA A 131 -0.48 5.43 -20.90
CA ALA A 131 -1.37 5.52 -22.05
C ALA A 131 -1.95 6.94 -22.23
N VAL A 132 -2.38 7.56 -21.13
CA VAL A 132 -2.88 8.95 -21.15
C VAL A 132 -1.78 9.92 -21.59
N ALA A 133 -0.55 9.78 -21.07
CA ALA A 133 0.58 10.61 -21.47
C ALA A 133 0.91 10.49 -22.98
N GLN A 134 0.79 9.30 -23.56
CA GLN A 134 0.95 9.10 -25.00
C GLN A 134 -0.18 9.79 -25.80
N LEU A 135 -1.41 9.74 -25.29
CA LEU A 135 -2.56 10.42 -25.91
C LEU A 135 -2.40 11.95 -25.86
N GLU A 136 -1.91 12.50 -24.75
CA GLU A 136 -1.64 13.94 -24.63
C GLU A 136 -0.64 14.45 -25.68
N MET A 137 0.39 13.68 -25.98
CA MET A 137 1.36 14.02 -27.02
C MET A 137 0.76 14.03 -28.42
N THR A 138 -0.23 13.15 -28.66
CA THR A 138 -0.85 13.01 -29.98
C THR A 138 -1.97 14.04 -30.18
N TRP A 139 -2.62 14.48 -29.11
CA TRP A 139 -3.82 15.32 -29.13
C TRP A 139 -3.69 16.53 -28.19
N PRO A 140 -3.16 17.69 -28.64
CA PRO A 140 -2.93 18.86 -27.80
C PRO A 140 -4.20 19.45 -27.17
N VAL A 141 -5.37 19.19 -27.76
CA VAL A 141 -6.67 19.60 -27.22
C VAL A 141 -6.99 18.84 -25.92
N LEU A 142 -6.65 17.55 -25.87
CA LEU A 142 -6.82 16.71 -24.70
C LEU A 142 -5.93 17.16 -23.55
N ALA A 143 -4.68 17.50 -23.83
CA ALA A 143 -3.72 18.00 -22.85
C ALA A 143 -4.23 19.26 -22.11
N ARG A 144 -4.97 20.13 -22.79
CA ARG A 144 -5.58 21.33 -22.19
C ARG A 144 -6.82 21.02 -21.34
N ALA A 145 -7.57 19.97 -21.69
CA ALA A 145 -8.81 19.59 -21.02
C ALA A 145 -8.57 18.75 -19.75
N LEU A 146 -7.48 17.98 -19.71
CA LEU A 146 -7.18 17.03 -18.63
C LEU A 146 -7.08 17.65 -17.23
N PRO A 147 -6.44 18.82 -16.99
CA PRO A 147 -6.43 19.44 -15.67
C PRO A 147 -7.82 19.80 -15.17
N ALA A 148 -8.69 20.28 -16.05
CA ALA A 148 -10.08 20.63 -15.70
C ALA A 148 -10.92 19.37 -15.44
N THR A 149 -10.77 18.34 -16.25
CA THR A 149 -11.50 17.06 -16.08
C THR A 149 -11.07 16.32 -14.83
N SER A 150 -9.77 16.28 -14.51
CA SER A 150 -9.26 15.66 -13.27
C SER A 150 -9.81 16.40 -12.02
N GLY A 151 -9.83 17.72 -12.03
CA GLY A 151 -10.44 18.53 -10.97
C GLY A 151 -11.93 18.24 -10.81
N ALA A 152 -12.66 18.13 -11.91
CA ALA A 152 -14.09 17.79 -11.89
C ALA A 152 -14.35 16.39 -11.33
N VAL A 153 -13.53 15.41 -11.69
CA VAL A 153 -13.63 14.02 -11.16
C VAL A 153 -13.37 13.98 -9.65
N VAL A 154 -12.37 14.71 -9.17
CA VAL A 154 -12.05 14.78 -7.73
C VAL A 154 -13.21 15.45 -6.97
N LEU A 155 -13.77 16.55 -7.50
CA LEU A 155 -14.93 17.20 -6.90
C LEU A 155 -16.17 16.30 -6.89
N ALA A 156 -16.43 15.57 -7.98
CA ALA A 156 -17.52 14.62 -8.05
C ALA A 156 -17.35 13.46 -7.06
N ALA A 157 -16.13 12.92 -6.95
CA ALA A 157 -15.81 11.87 -5.99
C ALA A 157 -15.96 12.36 -4.54
N GLY A 158 -15.52 13.59 -4.25
CA GLY A 158 -15.73 14.24 -2.96
C GLY A 158 -17.22 14.45 -2.64
N ALA A 159 -17.99 14.96 -3.58
CA ALA A 159 -19.43 15.17 -3.42
C ALA A 159 -20.19 13.84 -3.18
N LEU A 160 -19.79 12.75 -3.87
CA LEU A 160 -20.36 11.43 -3.64
C LEU A 160 -20.11 10.88 -2.23
N GLN A 161 -19.01 11.28 -1.58
CA GLN A 161 -18.74 10.87 -0.20
C GLN A 161 -19.68 11.53 0.82
N PHE A 162 -20.17 12.73 0.51
CA PHE A 162 -21.15 13.46 1.34
C PHE A 162 -22.60 13.16 0.95
N SER A 163 -22.84 12.34 -0.07
CA SER A 163 -24.17 11.98 -0.49
C SER A 163 -24.81 10.97 0.46
N ALA A 164 -26.09 11.15 0.75
CA ALA A 164 -26.89 10.28 1.61
C ALA A 164 -26.99 8.81 1.12
N TRP A 165 -26.46 8.50 -0.05
CA TRP A 165 -26.44 7.14 -0.60
C TRP A 165 -25.47 6.21 0.14
N LYS A 166 -24.63 6.75 1.02
CA LYS A 166 -23.66 6.00 1.84
C LYS A 166 -24.11 5.89 3.32
N ALA A 167 -25.20 6.55 3.70
CA ALA A 167 -25.84 6.43 5.00
C ALA A 167 -26.90 5.32 4.99
#